data_774dc92368cd6e32156a2884fd6675a3
#
_entry.id   774dc92368cd6e32156a2884fd6675a3
#
_cell.length_a   1.000
_cell.length_b   1.000
_cell.length_c   1.000
_cell.angle_alpha   90.00
_cell.angle_beta   90.00
_cell.angle_gamma   90.00
#
_symmetry.space_group_name_H-M   'P 1'
#
loop_
_entity.id
_entity.type
_entity.pdbx_description
1 polymer ?
#
loop_
_entity_poly.entity_id
_entity_poly.type
_entity_poly.pdbx_seq_one_letter_code
_entity_poly.pdbx_strand_id
1 'polypeptide(L)'
;MNARSSLSIVSLFSLIFVSCENPADETADARVGPALNKTVGAGPDGSTKWTFTENSYIEFTGSKVSGGTQVGRFTNISGYFTIKDGEPVGNDHKVAIDMNSITTEKEKLTSHLKNEDFFDVPSHPVSNYDVTSITKTGEGQYEITGNLTMRGKTNSVTFTSTVVRSETTAAIRAKFDLKRYQWDINYKGLGENILNEEVILDFNLEAAPQGK
;
A
#
# COMPACT_ATOMS: atom_id res chain seq x y z
N MET A 1 66.26 -37.58 6.06
CA MET A 1 64.90 -38.02 5.67
C MET A 1 63.95 -36.85 5.90
N ASN A 2 63.70 -36.13 4.85
CA ASN A 2 62.83 -34.90 4.97
C ASN A 2 61.44 -35.20 4.40
N ALA A 3 60.45 -35.32 5.26
CA ALA A 3 59.07 -35.46 4.89
C ALA A 3 58.50 -34.09 4.52
N ARG A 4 58.13 -33.84 3.26
CA ARG A 4 57.40 -32.68 2.79
C ARG A 4 55.92 -32.93 2.96
N SER A 5 55.28 -32.21 3.86
CA SER A 5 53.84 -32.19 4.06
C SER A 5 53.21 -31.27 3.03
N SER A 6 52.44 -31.82 2.09
CA SER A 6 51.66 -31.03 1.11
C SER A 6 50.33 -30.62 1.73
N LEU A 7 50.14 -29.33 1.94
CA LEU A 7 48.91 -28.75 2.41
C LEU A 7 48.01 -28.48 1.18
N SER A 8 46.97 -29.29 1.01
CA SER A 8 45.95 -29.08 -0.03
C SER A 8 44.96 -28.03 0.45
N ILE A 9 44.97 -26.84 -0.18
CA ILE A 9 43.96 -25.80 0.02
C ILE A 9 42.73 -26.18 -0.79
N VAL A 10 41.67 -26.64 -0.11
CA VAL A 10 40.34 -26.78 -0.71
C VAL A 10 39.69 -25.43 -0.76
N SER A 11 39.67 -24.82 -1.95
CA SER A 11 38.95 -23.57 -2.20
C SER A 11 37.45 -23.88 -2.28
N LEU A 12 36.72 -23.51 -1.23
CA LEU A 12 35.27 -23.58 -1.18
C LEU A 12 34.71 -22.44 -2.03
N PHE A 13 34.34 -22.75 -3.27
CA PHE A 13 33.66 -21.80 -4.18
C PHE A 13 32.21 -21.66 -3.71
N SER A 14 31.92 -20.64 -2.94
CA SER A 14 30.54 -20.28 -2.54
C SER A 14 29.81 -19.77 -3.77
N LEU A 15 28.93 -20.58 -4.36
CA LEU A 15 28.01 -20.18 -5.39
C LEU A 15 26.97 -19.23 -4.72
N ILE A 16 27.14 -17.93 -4.93
CA ILE A 16 26.10 -16.94 -4.62
C ILE A 16 25.02 -17.11 -5.68
N PHE A 17 23.94 -17.80 -5.33
CA PHE A 17 22.72 -17.76 -6.12
C PHE A 17 22.13 -16.36 -5.93
N VAL A 18 22.26 -15.50 -6.94
CA VAL A 18 21.44 -14.30 -7.05
C VAL A 18 20.07 -14.81 -7.46
N SER A 19 19.23 -15.09 -6.47
CA SER A 19 17.81 -15.29 -6.68
C SER A 19 17.22 -13.95 -7.13
N CYS A 20 16.48 -13.93 -8.23
CA CYS A 20 15.62 -12.80 -8.57
C CYS A 20 14.42 -12.88 -7.60
N GLU A 21 14.59 -12.37 -6.38
CA GLU A 21 13.55 -12.35 -5.36
C GLU A 21 12.51 -11.30 -5.74
N ASN A 22 11.22 -11.65 -5.56
CA ASN A 22 10.14 -10.68 -5.65
C ASN A 22 10.26 -9.74 -4.44
N PRO A 23 10.37 -8.41 -4.63
CA PRO A 23 10.48 -7.48 -3.49
C PRO A 23 9.31 -7.57 -2.49
N ALA A 24 8.17 -8.09 -2.93
CA ALA A 24 7.01 -8.31 -2.07
C ALA A 24 7.26 -9.39 -1.01
N ASP A 25 8.15 -10.37 -1.27
CA ASP A 25 8.46 -11.45 -0.32
C ASP A 25 9.07 -10.92 1.01
N GLU A 26 9.60 -9.69 0.99
CA GLU A 26 10.12 -8.99 2.18
C GLU A 26 9.09 -8.04 2.83
N THR A 27 7.87 -8.01 2.32
CA THR A 27 6.80 -7.11 2.76
C THR A 27 5.69 -7.93 3.42
N ALA A 28 5.02 -7.36 4.41
CA ALA A 28 3.89 -8.05 5.04
C ALA A 28 2.70 -8.10 4.09
N ASP A 29 2.11 -9.27 3.89
CA ASP A 29 0.88 -9.43 3.12
C ASP A 29 -0.30 -8.72 3.79
N ALA A 30 -1.07 -7.93 3.04
CA ALA A 30 -2.38 -7.52 3.49
C ALA A 30 -3.34 -8.72 3.44
N ARG A 31 -4.18 -8.86 4.45
CA ARG A 31 -5.27 -9.85 4.41
C ARG A 31 -6.40 -9.32 3.55
N VAL A 32 -6.70 -10.01 2.46
CA VAL A 32 -7.78 -9.65 1.54
C VAL A 32 -8.90 -10.68 1.59
N GLY A 33 -10.14 -10.21 1.63
CA GLY A 33 -11.34 -11.05 1.70
C GLY A 33 -12.55 -10.40 1.01
N PRO A 34 -13.72 -11.04 1.09
CA PRO A 34 -14.96 -10.46 0.58
C PRO A 34 -15.26 -9.09 1.22
N ALA A 35 -15.97 -8.22 0.50
CA ALA A 35 -16.43 -6.95 1.02
C ALA A 35 -17.22 -7.12 2.32
N LEU A 36 -16.97 -6.26 3.30
CA LEU A 36 -17.62 -6.27 4.59
C LEU A 36 -18.82 -5.33 4.61
N ASN A 37 -19.86 -5.70 5.35
CA ASN A 37 -20.93 -4.78 5.65
C ASN A 37 -20.41 -3.64 6.52
N LYS A 38 -20.62 -2.40 6.09
CA LYS A 38 -20.23 -1.22 6.84
C LYS A 38 -21.48 -0.53 7.39
N THR A 39 -21.60 -0.44 8.70
CA THR A 39 -22.55 0.45 9.35
C THR A 39 -21.82 1.73 9.69
N VAL A 40 -22.15 2.81 9.01
CA VAL A 40 -21.53 4.12 9.27
C VAL A 40 -22.01 4.63 10.62
N GLY A 41 -21.07 4.91 11.53
CA GLY A 41 -21.31 5.54 12.81
C GLY A 41 -20.37 6.72 12.99
N ALA A 42 -20.92 7.92 13.12
CA ALA A 42 -20.12 9.10 13.44
C ALA A 42 -19.42 8.94 14.79
N GLY A 43 -18.31 9.64 14.98
CA GLY A 43 -17.65 9.71 16.26
C GLY A 43 -18.57 10.36 17.32
N PRO A 44 -18.36 10.07 18.61
CA PRO A 44 -19.17 10.65 19.69
C PRO A 44 -18.97 12.16 19.80
N ASP A 45 -19.87 12.84 20.50
CA ASP A 45 -19.77 14.29 20.74
C ASP A 45 -18.40 14.68 21.31
N GLY A 46 -17.88 15.80 20.83
CA GLY A 46 -16.53 16.28 21.19
C GLY A 46 -15.39 15.65 20.42
N SER A 47 -15.69 14.82 19.41
CA SER A 47 -14.69 14.33 18.45
C SER A 47 -14.25 15.41 17.48
N THR A 48 -13.02 15.33 17.01
CA THR A 48 -12.45 16.22 15.98
C THR A 48 -12.22 15.43 14.70
N LYS A 49 -12.70 15.97 13.59
CA LYS A 49 -12.41 15.43 12.27
C LYS A 49 -11.04 15.92 11.80
N TRP A 50 -10.23 14.97 11.31
CA TRP A 50 -8.90 15.22 10.75
C TRP A 50 -8.94 14.89 9.26
N THR A 51 -8.58 15.87 8.42
CA THR A 51 -8.58 15.71 6.95
C THR A 51 -7.18 15.57 6.42
N PHE A 52 -7.02 14.75 5.38
CA PHE A 52 -5.73 14.57 4.73
C PHE A 52 -5.26 15.85 4.06
N THR A 53 -3.96 16.10 4.14
CA THR A 53 -3.28 17.25 3.54
C THR A 53 -2.70 16.90 2.17
N GLU A 54 -2.27 17.91 1.44
CA GLU A 54 -1.61 17.77 0.14
C GLU A 54 -0.25 17.03 0.21
N ASN A 55 0.31 16.86 1.41
CA ASN A 55 1.52 16.07 1.63
C ASN A 55 1.26 14.54 1.62
N SER A 56 -0.01 14.14 1.54
CA SER A 56 -0.40 12.73 1.50
C SER A 56 -0.10 12.12 0.14
N TYR A 57 0.45 10.90 0.15
CA TYR A 57 0.64 10.11 -1.07
C TYR A 57 0.55 8.61 -0.76
N ILE A 58 0.30 7.85 -1.81
CA ILE A 58 0.38 6.39 -1.81
C ILE A 58 1.36 6.00 -2.91
N GLU A 59 2.50 5.45 -2.52
CA GLU A 59 3.47 4.88 -3.44
C GLU A 59 3.15 3.41 -3.69
N PHE A 60 3.33 2.96 -4.92
CA PHE A 60 3.26 1.55 -5.27
C PHE A 60 4.53 1.09 -5.96
N THR A 61 4.91 -0.15 -5.70
CA THR A 61 6.02 -0.82 -6.39
C THR A 61 5.52 -2.11 -7.04
N GLY A 62 5.52 -2.12 -8.35
CA GLY A 62 5.32 -3.32 -9.15
C GLY A 62 6.66 -3.91 -9.57
N SER A 63 6.74 -5.23 -9.71
CA SER A 63 7.97 -5.94 -10.08
C SER A 63 7.74 -6.90 -11.23
N LYS A 64 8.85 -7.32 -11.86
CA LYS A 64 8.86 -8.31 -12.94
C LYS A 64 9.43 -9.63 -12.43
N VAL A 65 8.92 -10.74 -12.94
CA VAL A 65 9.45 -12.09 -12.65
C VAL A 65 10.92 -12.21 -13.05
N SER A 66 11.35 -11.54 -14.11
CA SER A 66 12.75 -11.50 -14.55
C SER A 66 13.65 -10.55 -13.73
N GLY A 67 13.09 -9.92 -12.71
CA GLY A 67 13.75 -8.87 -11.92
C GLY A 67 13.47 -7.46 -12.43
N GLY A 68 13.73 -6.49 -11.55
CA GLY A 68 13.49 -5.07 -11.77
C GLY A 68 12.12 -4.60 -11.31
N THR A 69 12.06 -3.35 -10.86
CA THR A 69 10.89 -2.72 -10.27
C THR A 69 10.45 -1.50 -11.07
N GLN A 70 9.19 -1.14 -10.91
CA GLN A 70 8.63 0.12 -11.37
C GLN A 70 7.89 0.76 -10.20
N VAL A 71 8.26 1.99 -9.87
CA VAL A 71 7.66 2.76 -8.79
C VAL A 71 6.76 3.83 -9.37
N GLY A 72 5.62 4.05 -8.74
CA GLY A 72 4.73 5.16 -9.04
C GLY A 72 4.01 5.64 -7.79
N ARG A 73 3.32 6.77 -7.91
CA ARG A 73 2.59 7.39 -6.80
C ARG A 73 1.24 7.91 -7.25
N PHE A 74 0.29 7.85 -6.30
CA PHE A 74 -0.92 8.67 -6.31
C PHE A 74 -0.66 9.86 -5.38
N THR A 75 -0.85 11.07 -5.87
CA THR A 75 -0.49 12.31 -5.16
C THR A 75 -1.69 13.16 -4.74
N ASN A 76 -2.89 12.80 -5.19
CA ASN A 76 -4.13 13.47 -4.78
C ASN A 76 -4.99 12.51 -3.97
N ILE A 77 -4.83 12.60 -2.65
CA ILE A 77 -5.52 11.79 -1.66
C ILE A 77 -6.40 12.71 -0.84
N SER A 78 -7.65 12.34 -0.69
CA SER A 78 -8.62 13.07 0.13
C SER A 78 -9.33 12.13 1.09
N GLY A 79 -10.03 12.71 2.06
CA GLY A 79 -10.75 11.96 3.07
C GLY A 79 -10.45 12.45 4.47
N TYR A 80 -10.83 11.64 5.44
CA TYR A 80 -10.72 12.02 6.84
C TYR A 80 -10.79 10.82 7.76
N PHE A 81 -10.42 11.07 9.00
CA PHE A 81 -10.70 10.22 10.14
C PHE A 81 -11.06 11.08 11.36
N THR A 82 -11.71 10.46 12.33
CA THR A 82 -12.25 11.16 13.51
C THR A 82 -11.49 10.72 14.74
N ILE A 83 -11.06 11.68 15.55
CA ILE A 83 -10.26 11.46 16.77
C ILE A 83 -11.02 12.06 17.97
N LYS A 84 -10.98 11.36 19.10
CA LYS A 84 -11.33 11.86 20.43
C LYS A 84 -10.30 11.37 21.43
N ASP A 85 -9.87 12.26 22.33
CA ASP A 85 -8.89 11.94 23.40
C ASP A 85 -7.62 11.24 22.88
N GLY A 86 -7.25 11.55 21.63
CA GLY A 86 -6.07 11.00 20.99
C GLY A 86 -6.24 9.68 20.25
N GLU A 87 -7.41 9.07 20.30
CA GLU A 87 -7.68 7.80 19.66
C GLU A 87 -8.68 7.94 18.52
N PRO A 88 -8.59 7.11 17.46
CA PRO A 88 -9.60 7.06 16.42
C PRO A 88 -10.92 6.56 17.01
N VAL A 89 -12.02 7.23 16.67
CA VAL A 89 -13.37 6.92 17.16
C VAL A 89 -14.39 6.94 16.04
N GLY A 90 -15.44 6.13 16.18
CA GLY A 90 -16.41 5.92 15.11
C GLY A 90 -15.88 4.98 14.03
N ASN A 91 -16.59 4.87 12.92
CA ASN A 91 -16.22 4.07 11.76
C ASN A 91 -16.59 4.75 10.44
N ASP A 92 -16.70 6.09 10.44
CA ASP A 92 -16.99 6.89 9.26
C ASP A 92 -15.73 7.29 8.47
N HIS A 93 -14.57 6.77 8.85
CA HIS A 93 -13.28 7.08 8.23
C HIS A 93 -13.23 6.65 6.77
N LYS A 94 -12.64 7.49 5.94
CA LYS A 94 -12.58 7.26 4.49
C LYS A 94 -11.30 7.82 3.89
N VAL A 95 -10.74 7.08 2.93
CA VAL A 95 -9.68 7.54 2.02
C VAL A 95 -10.24 7.48 0.60
N ALA A 96 -10.13 8.56 -0.15
CA ALA A 96 -10.43 8.62 -1.57
C ALA A 96 -9.17 9.00 -2.34
N ILE A 97 -8.90 8.27 -3.40
CA ILE A 97 -7.70 8.37 -4.24
C ILE A 97 -8.15 8.82 -5.62
N ASP A 98 -7.70 9.99 -6.06
CA ASP A 98 -7.86 10.42 -7.45
C ASP A 98 -6.91 9.60 -8.34
N MET A 99 -7.46 8.70 -9.13
CA MET A 99 -6.69 7.81 -10.00
C MET A 99 -6.00 8.56 -11.13
N ASN A 100 -6.44 9.78 -11.48
CA ASN A 100 -5.76 10.64 -12.44
C ASN A 100 -4.43 11.17 -11.90
N SER A 101 -4.26 11.22 -10.58
CA SER A 101 -3.05 11.70 -9.92
C SER A 101 -1.87 10.72 -9.98
N ILE A 102 -2.05 9.56 -10.60
CA ILE A 102 -0.98 8.57 -10.77
C ILE A 102 0.18 9.15 -11.60
N THR A 103 1.39 8.98 -11.09
CA THR A 103 2.64 9.36 -11.75
C THR A 103 3.68 8.26 -11.63
N THR A 104 4.56 8.15 -12.62
CA THR A 104 5.76 7.33 -12.59
C THR A 104 6.91 8.11 -13.25
N GLU A 105 8.14 7.64 -13.11
CA GLU A 105 9.29 8.26 -13.78
C GLU A 105 9.19 8.25 -15.32
N LYS A 106 8.37 7.34 -15.88
CA LYS A 106 8.21 7.17 -17.33
C LYS A 106 6.79 7.52 -17.75
N GLU A 107 6.63 8.60 -18.50
CA GLU A 107 5.32 9.06 -18.99
C GLU A 107 4.54 7.96 -19.73
N LYS A 108 5.25 7.16 -20.54
CA LYS A 108 4.64 6.03 -21.26
C LYS A 108 4.04 4.99 -20.29
N LEU A 109 4.71 4.72 -19.17
CA LEU A 109 4.19 3.82 -18.14
C LEU A 109 3.00 4.47 -17.43
N THR A 110 3.09 5.74 -17.04
CA THR A 110 1.98 6.50 -16.46
C THR A 110 0.73 6.42 -17.33
N SER A 111 0.86 6.66 -18.62
CA SER A 111 -0.25 6.57 -19.58
C SER A 111 -0.82 5.14 -19.67
N HIS A 112 0.04 4.11 -19.70
CA HIS A 112 -0.40 2.72 -19.75
C HIS A 112 -1.15 2.30 -18.48
N LEU A 113 -0.69 2.73 -17.30
CA LEU A 113 -1.38 2.45 -16.02
C LEU A 113 -2.78 3.05 -15.96
N LYS A 114 -3.05 4.14 -16.69
CA LYS A 114 -4.38 4.77 -16.76
C LYS A 114 -5.36 4.03 -17.68
N ASN A 115 -4.87 3.16 -18.56
CA ASN A 115 -5.68 2.46 -19.55
C ASN A 115 -6.45 1.27 -18.93
N GLU A 116 -7.31 0.68 -19.73
CA GLU A 116 -8.16 -0.47 -19.38
C GLU A 116 -7.37 -1.73 -18.97
N ASP A 117 -6.13 -1.88 -19.42
CA ASP A 117 -5.23 -2.97 -19.02
C ASP A 117 -4.91 -2.95 -17.53
N PHE A 118 -4.95 -1.76 -16.90
CA PHE A 118 -4.63 -1.56 -15.48
C PHE A 118 -5.79 -0.93 -14.72
N PHE A 119 -5.76 0.38 -14.49
CA PHE A 119 -6.71 1.04 -13.61
C PHE A 119 -8.00 1.47 -14.29
N ASP A 120 -8.02 1.52 -15.63
CA ASP A 120 -9.17 2.01 -16.43
C ASP A 120 -9.71 3.35 -15.86
N VAL A 121 -8.80 4.31 -15.72
CA VAL A 121 -9.08 5.59 -15.06
C VAL A 121 -10.25 6.35 -15.69
N PRO A 122 -10.47 6.32 -17.03
CA PRO A 122 -11.63 6.96 -17.63
C PRO A 122 -12.97 6.42 -17.09
N SER A 123 -13.05 5.12 -16.80
CA SER A 123 -14.26 4.47 -16.27
C SER A 123 -14.28 4.50 -14.72
N HIS A 124 -13.11 4.53 -14.09
CA HIS A 124 -12.94 4.42 -12.65
C HIS A 124 -12.00 5.52 -12.11
N PRO A 125 -12.41 6.79 -12.16
CA PRO A 125 -11.54 7.92 -11.81
C PRO A 125 -11.19 8.04 -10.33
N VAL A 126 -11.89 7.30 -9.45
CA VAL A 126 -11.68 7.33 -8.00
C VAL A 126 -11.64 5.92 -7.44
N SER A 127 -10.65 5.62 -6.62
CA SER A 127 -10.63 4.46 -5.73
C SER A 127 -10.94 4.92 -4.31
N ASN A 128 -11.61 4.07 -3.53
CA ASN A 128 -12.01 4.39 -2.15
C ASN A 128 -11.58 3.29 -1.20
N TYR A 129 -11.11 3.67 -0.01
CA TYR A 129 -10.96 2.77 1.11
C TYR A 129 -11.86 3.23 2.25
N ASP A 130 -12.93 2.46 2.48
CA ASP A 130 -13.93 2.72 3.52
C ASP A 130 -13.61 1.88 4.74
N VAL A 131 -13.07 2.50 5.78
CA VAL A 131 -12.66 1.80 7.02
C VAL A 131 -13.88 1.23 7.73
N THR A 132 -13.78 -0.03 8.14
CA THR A 132 -14.82 -0.74 8.89
C THR A 132 -14.43 -0.96 10.36
N SER A 133 -13.12 -1.09 10.64
CA SER A 133 -12.63 -1.17 12.02
C SER A 133 -11.18 -0.68 12.12
N ILE A 134 -10.85 -0.15 13.30
CA ILE A 134 -9.50 0.22 13.72
C ILE A 134 -9.26 -0.40 15.09
N THR A 135 -8.26 -1.25 15.21
CA THR A 135 -7.90 -1.93 16.46
C THR A 135 -6.49 -1.52 16.87
N LYS A 136 -6.34 -0.95 18.05
CA LYS A 136 -5.02 -0.61 18.60
C LYS A 136 -4.28 -1.90 18.98
N THR A 137 -3.08 -2.08 18.44
CA THR A 137 -2.23 -3.27 18.67
C THR A 137 -0.99 -2.95 19.52
N GLY A 138 -0.66 -1.67 19.66
CA GLY A 138 0.47 -1.18 20.46
C GLY A 138 0.45 0.34 20.56
N GLU A 139 1.46 0.93 21.17
CA GLU A 139 1.60 2.39 21.20
C GLU A 139 1.86 2.91 19.78
N GLY A 140 0.95 3.76 19.28
CA GLY A 140 0.99 4.27 17.91
C GLY A 140 0.83 3.19 16.82
N GLN A 141 0.45 1.96 17.17
CA GLN A 141 0.27 0.86 16.23
C GLN A 141 -1.20 0.43 16.16
N TYR A 142 -1.69 0.24 14.94
CA TYR A 142 -3.08 -0.09 14.67
C TYR A 142 -3.17 -1.15 13.58
N GLU A 143 -4.14 -2.04 13.72
CA GLU A 143 -4.65 -2.87 12.64
C GLU A 143 -5.88 -2.17 12.06
N ILE A 144 -5.87 -1.89 10.77
CA ILE A 144 -6.94 -1.20 10.06
C ILE A 144 -7.58 -2.18 9.08
N THR A 145 -8.89 -2.33 9.16
CA THR A 145 -9.70 -3.10 8.22
C THR A 145 -10.69 -2.20 7.52
N GLY A 146 -10.85 -2.37 6.22
CA GLY A 146 -11.78 -1.60 5.42
C GLY A 146 -12.07 -2.23 4.06
N ASN A 147 -13.01 -1.66 3.36
CA ASN A 147 -13.34 -2.05 1.99
C ASN A 147 -12.57 -1.18 0.99
N LEU A 148 -11.71 -1.79 0.19
CA LEU A 148 -11.06 -1.13 -0.93
C LEU A 148 -11.88 -1.37 -2.20
N THR A 149 -12.44 -0.30 -2.73
CA THR A 149 -13.07 -0.29 -4.05
C THR A 149 -12.10 0.30 -5.05
N MET A 150 -11.67 -0.50 -5.99
CA MET A 150 -10.76 -0.12 -7.06
C MET A 150 -11.23 -0.77 -8.35
N ARG A 151 -11.25 -0.02 -9.46
CA ARG A 151 -11.73 -0.51 -10.74
C ARG A 151 -13.13 -1.15 -10.68
N GLY A 152 -14.03 -0.56 -9.88
CA GLY A 152 -15.41 -1.03 -9.70
C GLY A 152 -15.58 -2.27 -8.84
N LYS A 153 -14.49 -2.91 -8.40
CA LYS A 153 -14.52 -4.12 -7.56
C LYS A 153 -14.16 -3.79 -6.12
N THR A 154 -14.90 -4.35 -5.18
CA THR A 154 -14.73 -4.11 -3.74
C THR A 154 -14.31 -5.40 -3.04
N ASN A 155 -13.20 -5.33 -2.32
CA ASN A 155 -12.74 -6.37 -1.41
C ASN A 155 -12.39 -5.75 -0.05
N SER A 156 -12.49 -6.52 1.03
CA SER A 156 -11.93 -6.10 2.30
C SER A 156 -10.42 -6.23 2.29
N VAL A 157 -9.74 -5.26 2.90
CA VAL A 157 -8.28 -5.25 3.07
C VAL A 157 -7.99 -4.93 4.52
N THR A 158 -7.12 -5.74 5.15
CA THR A 158 -6.63 -5.49 6.51
C THR A 158 -5.11 -5.41 6.47
N PHE A 159 -4.57 -4.37 7.10
CA PHE A 159 -3.14 -4.14 7.21
C PHE A 159 -2.78 -3.50 8.56
N THR A 160 -1.50 -3.53 8.92
CA THR A 160 -0.99 -2.83 10.10
C THR A 160 -0.46 -1.45 9.69
N SER A 161 -0.64 -0.47 10.59
CA SER A 161 -0.16 0.90 10.39
C SER A 161 0.49 1.45 11.65
N THR A 162 1.36 2.43 11.45
CA THR A 162 1.88 3.27 12.54
C THR A 162 1.32 4.68 12.41
N VAL A 163 0.97 5.28 13.55
CA VAL A 163 0.47 6.64 13.61
C VAL A 163 1.38 7.45 14.54
N VAL A 164 1.97 8.51 14.00
CA VAL A 164 2.70 9.51 14.78
C VAL A 164 1.87 10.78 14.77
N ARG A 165 1.60 11.32 15.95
CA ARG A 165 0.70 12.46 16.11
C ARG A 165 1.28 13.53 17.00
N SER A 166 1.00 14.79 16.65
CA SER A 166 1.16 15.99 17.47
C SER A 166 -0.22 16.63 17.73
N GLU A 167 -0.26 17.83 18.26
CA GLU A 167 -1.49 18.61 18.43
C GLU A 167 -2.09 19.07 17.08
N THR A 168 -1.26 19.26 16.08
CA THR A 168 -1.63 19.88 14.80
C THR A 168 -1.50 18.95 13.59
N THR A 169 -0.80 17.84 13.71
CA THR A 169 -0.56 16.92 12.60
C THR A 169 -0.67 15.46 13.06
N ALA A 170 -1.09 14.60 12.16
CA ALA A 170 -0.99 13.15 12.30
C ALA A 170 -0.43 12.56 11.01
N ALA A 171 0.57 11.70 11.11
CA ALA A 171 1.11 10.93 10.01
C ALA A 171 0.76 9.46 10.20
N ILE A 172 0.05 8.89 9.23
CA ILE A 172 -0.34 7.48 9.17
C ILE A 172 0.55 6.82 8.12
N ARG A 173 1.27 5.79 8.52
CA ARG A 173 2.19 5.06 7.64
C ARG A 173 1.85 3.57 7.66
N ALA A 174 1.85 2.96 6.50
CA ALA A 174 1.71 1.52 6.34
C ALA A 174 2.47 1.07 5.10
N LYS A 175 3.12 -0.09 5.19
CA LYS A 175 3.74 -0.74 4.05
C LYS A 175 3.34 -2.21 4.06
N PHE A 176 2.73 -2.64 2.96
CA PHE A 176 2.25 -4.00 2.77
C PHE A 176 2.12 -4.29 1.27
N ASP A 177 1.93 -5.54 0.91
CA ASP A 177 1.61 -5.90 -0.46
C ASP A 177 0.19 -6.48 -0.57
N LEU A 178 -0.29 -6.50 -1.80
CA LEU A 178 -1.54 -7.14 -2.18
C LEU A 178 -1.46 -7.65 -3.62
N LYS A 179 -2.33 -8.62 -3.95
CA LYS A 179 -2.40 -9.19 -5.29
C LYS A 179 -3.36 -8.42 -6.18
N ARG A 180 -2.81 -7.74 -7.20
CA ARG A 180 -3.55 -6.84 -8.11
C ARG A 180 -4.71 -7.51 -8.85
N TYR A 181 -4.63 -8.81 -9.15
CA TYR A 181 -5.71 -9.54 -9.83
C TYR A 181 -7.00 -9.64 -8.99
N GLN A 182 -6.93 -9.42 -7.68
CA GLN A 182 -8.10 -9.38 -6.81
C GLN A 182 -9.03 -8.21 -7.15
N TRP A 183 -8.54 -7.21 -7.91
CA TRP A 183 -9.31 -6.11 -8.49
C TRP A 183 -9.36 -6.18 -10.03
N ASP A 184 -9.23 -7.37 -10.60
CA ASP A 184 -9.29 -7.63 -12.04
C ASP A 184 -8.23 -6.88 -12.86
N ILE A 185 -7.12 -6.50 -12.23
CA ILE A 185 -5.94 -5.98 -12.92
C ILE A 185 -5.10 -7.17 -13.36
N ASN A 186 -5.44 -7.70 -14.53
CA ASN A 186 -4.94 -8.99 -15.02
C ASN A 186 -3.83 -8.89 -16.07
N TYR A 187 -3.36 -7.69 -16.40
CA TYR A 187 -2.28 -7.52 -17.35
C TYR A 187 -1.00 -8.24 -16.89
N LYS A 188 -0.58 -9.23 -17.68
CA LYS A 188 0.55 -10.12 -17.30
C LYS A 188 1.90 -9.67 -17.81
N GLY A 189 1.93 -8.67 -18.71
CA GLY A 189 3.14 -8.35 -19.47
C GLY A 189 3.34 -9.29 -20.66
N LEU A 190 4.42 -9.08 -21.42
CA LEU A 190 4.79 -9.87 -22.59
C LEU A 190 6.28 -10.24 -22.55
N GLY A 191 6.60 -11.49 -22.94
CA GLY A 191 7.98 -11.97 -23.02
C GLY A 191 8.70 -11.90 -21.67
N GLU A 192 9.84 -11.22 -21.64
CA GLU A 192 10.65 -11.01 -20.43
C GLU A 192 10.06 -9.98 -19.45
N ASN A 193 8.95 -9.33 -19.81
CA ASN A 193 8.29 -8.34 -18.98
C ASN A 193 7.08 -8.89 -18.24
N ILE A 194 7.07 -10.17 -17.89
CA ILE A 194 6.02 -10.77 -17.05
C ILE A 194 6.04 -10.10 -15.68
N LEU A 195 4.89 -9.63 -15.24
CA LEU A 195 4.72 -8.93 -13.97
C LEU A 195 4.37 -9.92 -12.86
N ASN A 196 4.93 -9.71 -11.68
CA ASN A 196 4.49 -10.36 -10.46
C ASN A 196 3.05 -9.97 -10.14
N GLU A 197 2.37 -10.83 -9.40
CA GLU A 197 0.98 -10.60 -8.99
C GLU A 197 0.88 -9.59 -7.86
N GLU A 198 1.87 -9.60 -6.98
CA GLU A 198 2.00 -8.75 -5.83
C GLU A 198 2.43 -7.34 -6.23
N VAL A 199 1.83 -6.36 -5.57
CA VAL A 199 2.20 -4.94 -5.65
C VAL A 199 2.34 -4.43 -4.23
N ILE A 200 3.51 -3.88 -3.92
CA ILE A 200 3.76 -3.24 -2.63
C ILE A 200 3.09 -1.87 -2.63
N LEU A 201 2.40 -1.55 -1.55
CA LEU A 201 1.85 -0.22 -1.27
C LEU A 201 2.58 0.36 -0.06
N ASP A 202 3.01 1.61 -0.16
CA ASP A 202 3.66 2.37 0.90
C ASP A 202 2.91 3.69 1.09
N PHE A 203 2.23 3.82 2.23
CA PHE A 203 1.37 4.96 2.53
C PHE A 203 2.10 5.98 3.39
N ASN A 204 2.01 7.23 3.01
CA ASN A 204 2.28 8.36 3.86
C ASN A 204 1.10 9.31 3.81
N LEU A 205 0.16 9.13 4.74
CA LEU A 205 -1.03 9.98 4.84
C LEU A 205 -0.82 10.97 5.98
N GLU A 206 -0.71 12.25 5.64
CA GLU A 206 -0.62 13.32 6.60
C GLU A 206 -1.98 14.01 6.76
N ALA A 207 -2.41 14.26 7.99
CA ALA A 207 -3.68 14.88 8.28
C ALA A 207 -3.54 15.99 9.31
N ALA A 208 -4.45 16.95 9.23
CA ALA A 208 -4.58 18.04 10.18
C ALA A 208 -6.03 18.14 10.68
N PRO A 209 -6.26 18.67 11.90
CA PRO A 209 -7.60 18.86 12.41
C PRO A 209 -8.35 19.84 11.52
N GLN A 210 -9.56 19.48 11.14
CA GLN A 210 -10.44 20.39 10.39
C GLN A 210 -10.76 21.58 11.29
N GLY A 211 -10.45 22.79 10.83
CA GLY A 211 -10.41 24.00 11.63
C GLY A 211 -11.61 24.18 12.57
N LYS A 212 -11.29 24.67 13.77
CA LYS A 212 -12.26 25.18 14.72
C LYS A 212 -12.81 26.51 14.21
#